data_f8582a1fed0f174698812ad096f38b47
#
_entry.id   f8582a1fed0f174698812ad096f38b47
#
_cell.length_a   1.000
_cell.length_b   1.000
_cell.length_c   1.000
_cell.angle_alpha   90.00
_cell.angle_beta   90.00
_cell.angle_gamma   90.00
#
_symmetry.space_group_name_H-M   'P 1'
#
loop_
_entity.id
_entity.type
_entity.pdbx_description
1 polymer ?
#
loop_
_entity_poly.entity_id
_entity_poly.type
_entity_poly.pdbx_seq_one_letter_code
_entity_poly.pdbx_strand_id
1 'polypeptide(L)'
;TKLLTLPSFDIRKGDKVAIVGRSGSGKSTLLKLLAGLLQPSNGEILYEGYPLSNNSNNRRNIFYVNQNAHIFNETIEKNISLEFKPNSSINEKKRLKESMSKSKMDEVLLGIPQYEKTIVSENGSNFSGGQRQKIALARAFYSNVNTLLLDEPTSAMDNISEFEVFSNLLDEKRTVITVAHRISTVRNFDKIILMDNGEIVCIGKHEDLIENSELYRSLYYKKQQFGGTK
;
A
#
# COMPACT_ATOMS: atom_id res chain seq x y z
N THR A 1 -7.49 1.85 -26.85
CA THR A 1 -7.34 0.45 -26.37
C THR A 1 -7.94 0.39 -24.97
N LYS A 2 -8.92 -0.48 -24.74
CA LYS A 2 -9.58 -0.68 -23.45
C LYS A 2 -8.59 -1.32 -22.48
N LEU A 3 -8.22 -0.63 -21.40
CA LEU A 3 -7.21 -1.09 -20.45
C LEU A 3 -7.82 -1.96 -19.34
N LEU A 4 -9.02 -1.60 -18.84
CA LEU A 4 -9.72 -2.31 -17.79
C LEU A 4 -11.20 -2.45 -18.12
N THR A 5 -11.77 -3.62 -17.78
CA THR A 5 -13.21 -3.86 -17.74
C THR A 5 -13.54 -4.45 -16.37
N LEU A 6 -14.28 -3.71 -15.58
CA LEU A 6 -14.54 -4.06 -14.19
C LEU A 6 -16.04 -4.25 -13.97
N PRO A 7 -16.49 -5.33 -13.33
CA PRO A 7 -17.86 -5.44 -12.84
C PRO A 7 -18.05 -4.44 -11.69
N SER A 8 -19.29 -4.20 -11.31
CA SER A 8 -19.60 -3.47 -10.08
C SER A 8 -19.16 -4.29 -8.87
N PHE A 9 -18.45 -3.68 -7.92
CA PHE A 9 -18.06 -4.28 -6.65
C PHE A 9 -17.97 -3.21 -5.57
N ASP A 10 -18.04 -3.63 -4.31
CA ASP A 10 -17.95 -2.75 -3.16
C ASP A 10 -16.80 -3.12 -2.22
N ILE A 11 -16.28 -2.10 -1.54
CA ILE A 11 -15.32 -2.20 -0.45
C ILE A 11 -15.91 -1.47 0.74
N ARG A 12 -16.07 -2.17 1.86
CA ARG A 12 -16.65 -1.59 3.07
C ARG A 12 -15.60 -0.84 3.87
N LYS A 13 -16.04 0.12 4.66
CA LYS A 13 -15.17 0.83 5.59
C LYS A 13 -14.53 -0.15 6.58
N GLY A 14 -13.20 -0.08 6.68
CA GLY A 14 -12.41 -0.97 7.52
C GLY A 14 -11.91 -2.23 6.83
N ASP A 15 -12.46 -2.61 5.65
CA ASP A 15 -12.00 -3.79 4.91
C ASP A 15 -10.49 -3.75 4.62
N LYS A 16 -9.86 -4.91 4.70
CA LYS A 16 -8.51 -5.18 4.21
C LYS A 16 -8.61 -5.90 2.88
N VAL A 17 -8.25 -5.21 1.82
CA VAL A 17 -8.41 -5.70 0.44
C VAL A 17 -7.06 -5.84 -0.22
N ALA A 18 -6.79 -7.03 -0.76
CA ALA A 18 -5.60 -7.28 -1.57
C ALA A 18 -5.97 -7.39 -3.05
N ILE A 19 -5.21 -6.73 -3.92
CA ILE A 19 -5.32 -6.88 -5.37
C ILE A 19 -4.13 -7.72 -5.83
N VAL A 20 -4.40 -8.88 -6.42
CA VAL A 20 -3.39 -9.83 -6.87
C VAL A 20 -3.60 -10.19 -8.34
N GLY A 21 -2.58 -10.71 -9.00
CA GLY A 21 -2.64 -11.11 -10.41
C GLY A 21 -1.28 -11.02 -11.08
N ARG A 22 -1.22 -11.42 -12.36
CA ARG A 22 0.01 -11.39 -13.16
C ARG A 22 0.52 -9.95 -13.33
N SER A 23 1.81 -9.80 -13.66
CA SER A 23 2.34 -8.49 -14.08
C SER A 23 1.58 -8.01 -15.32
N GLY A 24 1.26 -6.73 -15.40
CA GLY A 24 0.49 -6.15 -16.50
C GLY A 24 -1.03 -6.39 -16.46
N SER A 25 -1.57 -7.08 -15.43
CA SER A 25 -3.02 -7.33 -15.34
C SER A 25 -3.89 -6.11 -14.99
N GLY A 26 -3.29 -4.93 -14.77
CA GLY A 26 -4.02 -3.69 -14.51
C GLY A 26 -4.18 -3.32 -13.03
N LYS A 27 -3.54 -4.02 -12.09
CA LYS A 27 -3.65 -3.79 -10.64
C LYS A 27 -3.36 -2.34 -10.22
N SER A 28 -2.22 -1.79 -10.64
CA SER A 28 -1.85 -0.40 -10.34
C SER A 28 -2.79 0.60 -11.01
N THR A 29 -3.35 0.26 -12.18
CA THR A 29 -4.35 1.09 -12.85
C THR A 29 -5.65 1.12 -12.04
N LEU A 30 -6.12 -0.04 -11.56
CA LEU A 30 -7.27 -0.12 -10.66
C LEU A 30 -7.03 0.72 -9.39
N LEU A 31 -5.86 0.56 -8.78
CA LEU A 31 -5.53 1.32 -7.56
C LEU A 31 -5.51 2.83 -7.80
N LYS A 32 -5.01 3.29 -8.97
CA LYS A 32 -5.04 4.70 -9.36
C LYS A 32 -6.46 5.23 -9.62
N LEU A 33 -7.34 4.41 -10.18
CA LEU A 33 -8.77 4.72 -10.30
C LEU A 33 -9.41 4.89 -8.92
N LEU A 34 -9.18 3.96 -8.00
CA LEU A 34 -9.66 4.04 -6.61
C LEU A 34 -9.05 5.21 -5.83
N ALA A 35 -7.87 5.69 -6.21
CA ALA A 35 -7.26 6.90 -5.67
C ALA A 35 -7.83 8.20 -6.27
N GLY A 36 -8.69 8.11 -7.29
CA GLY A 36 -9.15 9.27 -8.06
C GLY A 36 -8.03 9.97 -8.85
N LEU A 37 -6.92 9.28 -9.10
CA LEU A 37 -5.81 9.77 -9.93
C LEU A 37 -6.08 9.58 -11.43
N LEU A 38 -6.94 8.62 -11.75
CA LEU A 38 -7.47 8.39 -13.08
C LEU A 38 -9.00 8.46 -13.04
N GLN A 39 -9.61 8.85 -14.14
CA GLN A 39 -11.06 8.83 -14.30
C GLN A 39 -11.46 7.63 -15.15
N PRO A 40 -12.54 6.91 -14.79
CA PRO A 40 -13.08 5.87 -15.65
C PRO A 40 -13.67 6.49 -16.93
N SER A 41 -13.49 5.83 -18.07
CA SER A 41 -14.12 6.26 -19.35
C SER A 41 -15.62 5.99 -19.37
N ASN A 42 -16.08 4.96 -18.63
CA ASN A 42 -17.48 4.61 -18.43
C ASN A 42 -17.69 4.16 -16.99
N GLY A 43 -18.89 4.36 -16.48
CA GLY A 43 -19.22 4.07 -15.09
C GLY A 43 -18.70 5.15 -14.14
N GLU A 44 -18.76 4.85 -12.86
CA GLU A 44 -18.36 5.79 -11.81
C GLU A 44 -17.71 5.07 -10.64
N ILE A 45 -16.96 5.81 -9.85
CA ILE A 45 -16.38 5.34 -8.58
C ILE A 45 -16.97 6.22 -7.49
N LEU A 46 -17.56 5.57 -6.49
CA LEU A 46 -18.14 6.25 -5.33
C LEU A 46 -17.24 6.06 -4.11
N TYR A 47 -17.02 7.13 -3.36
CA TYR A 47 -16.39 7.11 -2.04
C TYR A 47 -17.41 7.62 -1.02
N GLU A 48 -17.77 6.76 -0.06
CA GLU A 48 -18.82 7.05 0.93
C GLU A 48 -20.14 7.54 0.28
N GLY A 49 -20.52 6.97 -0.88
CA GLY A 49 -21.73 7.30 -1.62
C GLY A 49 -21.63 8.51 -2.55
N TYR A 50 -20.50 9.20 -2.62
CA TYR A 50 -20.30 10.38 -3.46
C TYR A 50 -19.28 10.09 -4.58
N PRO A 51 -19.50 10.64 -5.80
CA PRO A 51 -18.58 10.47 -6.91
C PRO A 51 -17.15 10.90 -6.56
N LEU A 52 -16.18 10.03 -6.82
CA LEU A 52 -14.76 10.30 -6.64
C LEU A 52 -14.22 10.97 -7.90
N SER A 53 -14.19 12.29 -7.92
CA SER A 53 -13.61 13.09 -9.01
C SER A 53 -12.29 13.73 -8.59
N ASN A 54 -11.52 14.22 -9.58
CA ASN A 54 -10.23 14.90 -9.31
C ASN A 54 -10.33 16.09 -8.36
N ASN A 55 -11.49 16.75 -8.30
CA ASN A 55 -11.75 17.94 -7.49
C ASN A 55 -12.57 17.65 -6.22
N SER A 56 -12.89 16.38 -5.92
CA SER A 56 -13.70 16.05 -4.75
C SER A 56 -12.91 16.19 -3.45
N ASN A 57 -13.53 16.79 -2.43
CA ASN A 57 -12.97 16.83 -1.07
C ASN A 57 -12.73 15.42 -0.49
N ASN A 58 -13.41 14.41 -1.04
CA ASN A 58 -13.31 13.02 -0.61
C ASN A 58 -11.91 12.41 -0.85
N ARG A 59 -11.16 12.90 -1.85
CA ARG A 59 -9.76 12.49 -2.04
C ARG A 59 -8.86 12.79 -0.85
N ARG A 60 -9.17 13.79 -0.04
CA ARG A 60 -8.41 14.14 1.16
C ARG A 60 -8.43 13.03 2.23
N ASN A 61 -9.40 12.12 2.15
CA ASN A 61 -9.52 10.98 3.04
C ASN A 61 -8.80 9.71 2.53
N ILE A 62 -8.09 9.83 1.40
CA ILE A 62 -7.36 8.73 0.76
C ILE A 62 -5.88 9.08 0.72
N PHE A 63 -5.04 8.18 1.20
CA PHE A 63 -3.58 8.27 1.06
C PHE A 63 -3.10 7.19 0.09
N TYR A 64 -2.43 7.62 -0.98
CA TYR A 64 -1.90 6.72 -2.00
C TYR A 64 -0.38 6.64 -1.90
N VAL A 65 0.14 5.45 -1.69
CA VAL A 65 1.57 5.12 -1.76
C VAL A 65 1.87 4.49 -3.11
N ASN A 66 2.65 5.20 -3.90
CA ASN A 66 3.14 4.70 -5.19
C ASN A 66 4.29 3.70 -4.97
N GLN A 67 4.46 2.74 -5.87
CA GLN A 67 5.56 1.78 -5.91
C GLN A 67 6.94 2.46 -5.78
N ASN A 68 7.14 3.57 -6.48
CA ASN A 68 8.33 4.42 -6.41
C ASN A 68 7.97 5.74 -5.70
N ALA A 69 7.79 5.69 -4.39
CA ALA A 69 7.46 6.88 -3.62
C ALA A 69 8.58 7.92 -3.71
N HIS A 70 8.19 9.16 -4.02
CA HIS A 70 9.13 10.28 -4.02
C HIS A 70 9.63 10.57 -2.60
N ILE A 71 10.93 10.71 -2.45
CA ILE A 71 11.59 11.06 -1.19
C ILE A 71 12.20 12.44 -1.34
N PHE A 72 11.88 13.34 -0.42
CA PHE A 72 12.35 14.72 -0.44
C PHE A 72 13.76 14.84 0.13
N ASN A 73 14.53 15.81 -0.34
CA ASN A 73 15.82 16.18 0.24
C ASN A 73 15.59 16.96 1.56
N GLU A 74 15.18 16.22 2.59
CA GLU A 74 14.79 16.71 3.90
C GLU A 74 15.06 15.65 4.96
N THR A 75 14.88 15.96 6.23
CA THR A 75 15.03 14.97 7.30
C THR A 75 14.03 13.81 7.16
N ILE A 76 14.34 12.65 7.74
CA ILE A 76 13.43 11.50 7.80
C ILE A 76 12.11 11.91 8.45
N GLU A 77 12.16 12.64 9.57
CA GLU A 77 10.98 13.18 10.26
C GLU A 77 10.07 13.97 9.31
N LYS A 78 10.62 14.94 8.58
CA LYS A 78 9.87 15.75 7.61
C LYS A 78 9.39 14.93 6.41
N ASN A 79 10.17 13.96 5.98
CA ASN A 79 9.74 13.03 4.95
C ASN A 79 8.53 12.20 5.38
N ILE A 80 8.41 11.84 6.64
CA ILE A 80 7.29 11.04 7.17
C ILE A 80 6.09 11.95 7.45
N SER A 81 6.27 13.04 8.17
CA SER A 81 5.17 13.92 8.58
C SER A 81 4.60 14.76 7.43
N LEU A 82 5.43 15.04 6.41
CA LEU A 82 5.17 16.03 5.36
C LEU A 82 4.86 17.43 5.94
N GLU A 83 5.28 17.69 7.17
CA GLU A 83 5.13 18.95 7.86
C GLU A 83 6.49 19.66 7.93
N PHE A 84 6.54 20.87 7.39
CA PHE A 84 7.77 21.68 7.35
C PHE A 84 7.80 22.74 8.45
N LYS A 85 6.91 22.64 9.44
CA LYS A 85 6.85 23.57 10.58
C LYS A 85 7.82 23.15 11.70
N PRO A 86 8.45 24.12 12.39
CA PRO A 86 9.55 23.84 13.32
C PRO A 86 9.14 23.22 14.68
N ASN A 87 7.88 23.13 15.03
CA ASN A 87 7.43 22.66 16.36
C ASN A 87 6.33 21.61 16.26
N SER A 88 6.72 20.36 16.41
CA SER A 88 5.77 19.25 16.57
C SER A 88 5.27 19.16 18.01
N SER A 89 3.97 18.99 18.20
CA SER A 89 3.36 18.73 19.51
C SER A 89 3.83 17.36 20.06
N ILE A 90 3.63 17.13 21.36
CA ILE A 90 3.94 15.83 21.99
C ILE A 90 3.18 14.69 21.28
N ASN A 91 1.93 14.93 20.90
CA ASN A 91 1.10 13.93 20.20
C ASN A 91 1.63 13.61 18.81
N GLU A 92 2.13 14.60 18.07
CA GLU A 92 2.75 14.40 16.75
C GLU A 92 4.05 13.58 16.85
N LYS A 93 4.89 13.85 17.85
CA LYS A 93 6.10 13.06 18.11
C LYS A 93 5.78 11.61 18.43
N LYS A 94 4.75 11.36 19.25
CA LYS A 94 4.28 10.01 19.57
C LYS A 94 3.80 9.30 18.30
N ARG A 95 2.96 9.95 17.51
CA ARG A 95 2.45 9.43 16.23
C ARG A 95 3.57 9.13 15.23
N LEU A 96 4.58 10.01 15.15
CA LEU A 96 5.77 9.79 14.33
C LEU A 96 6.50 8.52 14.74
N LYS A 97 6.78 8.35 16.02
CA LYS A 97 7.45 7.16 16.55
C LYS A 97 6.65 5.88 16.29
N GLU A 98 5.34 5.91 16.51
CA GLU A 98 4.46 4.77 16.19
C GLU A 98 4.45 4.43 14.70
N SER A 99 4.43 5.43 13.83
CA SER A 99 4.46 5.21 12.38
C SER A 99 5.79 4.63 11.90
N MET A 100 6.91 5.04 12.48
CA MET A 100 8.23 4.48 12.21
C MET A 100 8.32 3.02 12.66
N SER A 101 7.81 2.69 13.84
CA SER A 101 7.78 1.31 14.33
C SER A 101 6.91 0.41 13.44
N LYS A 102 5.70 0.84 13.09
CA LYS A 102 4.80 0.08 12.21
C LYS A 102 5.37 -0.17 10.81
N SER A 103 6.17 0.76 10.29
CA SER A 103 6.83 0.63 8.98
C SER A 103 8.19 -0.08 9.05
N LYS A 104 8.67 -0.46 10.25
CA LYS A 104 10.02 -1.00 10.50
C LYS A 104 11.13 0.00 10.14
N MET A 105 10.82 1.31 10.15
CA MET A 105 11.83 2.34 9.92
C MET A 105 12.72 2.55 11.16
N ASP A 106 12.23 2.28 12.36
CA ASP A 106 12.97 2.32 13.61
C ASP A 106 14.21 1.40 13.58
N GLU A 107 14.12 0.22 12.97
CA GLU A 107 15.27 -0.69 12.79
C GLU A 107 16.37 -0.05 11.92
N VAL A 108 15.96 0.69 10.88
CA VAL A 108 16.91 1.40 10.01
C VAL A 108 17.61 2.52 10.78
N LEU A 109 16.87 3.20 11.66
CA LEU A 109 17.39 4.31 12.45
C LEU A 109 18.46 3.89 13.45
N LEU A 110 18.44 2.65 13.95
CA LEU A 110 19.47 2.13 14.87
C LEU A 110 20.89 2.16 14.27
N GLY A 111 21.02 2.10 12.96
CA GLY A 111 22.28 2.16 12.23
C GLY A 111 22.64 3.54 11.68
N ILE A 112 21.85 4.57 11.93
CA ILE A 112 22.01 5.90 11.32
C ILE A 112 22.32 6.95 12.38
N PRO A 113 23.42 7.74 12.22
CA PRO A 113 23.68 8.90 13.07
C PRO A 113 22.51 9.90 12.98
N GLN A 114 22.17 10.56 14.10
CA GLN A 114 21.12 11.57 14.20
C GLN A 114 19.68 11.06 14.03
N TYR A 115 19.46 9.73 13.89
CA TYR A 115 18.13 9.12 13.85
C TYR A 115 17.17 9.83 12.85
N GLU A 116 15.98 10.22 13.31
CA GLU A 116 14.95 10.87 12.50
C GLU A 116 15.36 12.24 11.92
N LYS A 117 16.42 12.87 12.45
CA LYS A 117 16.98 14.14 11.96
C LYS A 117 17.97 13.97 10.82
N THR A 118 18.32 12.73 10.45
CA THR A 118 19.18 12.46 9.31
C THR A 118 18.56 12.99 8.02
N ILE A 119 19.35 13.71 7.25
CA ILE A 119 18.93 14.24 5.94
C ILE A 119 18.94 13.10 4.92
N VAL A 120 17.83 12.95 4.24
CA VAL A 120 17.69 12.08 3.07
C VAL A 120 18.13 12.89 1.86
N SER A 121 19.13 12.41 1.15
CA SER A 121 19.61 13.06 -0.07
C SER A 121 18.55 13.02 -1.17
N GLU A 122 18.77 13.78 -2.23
CA GLU A 122 17.85 13.89 -3.36
C GLU A 122 17.41 12.50 -3.87
N ASN A 123 16.10 12.31 -3.98
CA ASN A 123 15.45 11.04 -4.34
C ASN A 123 15.83 9.85 -3.45
N GLY A 124 16.34 10.11 -2.23
CA GLY A 124 16.74 9.06 -1.31
C GLY A 124 17.96 8.26 -1.76
N SER A 125 18.90 8.88 -2.48
CA SER A 125 20.07 8.20 -3.04
C SER A 125 21.00 7.58 -1.99
N ASN A 126 20.97 8.08 -0.76
CA ASN A 126 21.69 7.54 0.38
C ASN A 126 20.92 6.42 1.15
N PHE A 127 19.74 6.01 0.65
CA PHE A 127 18.93 4.94 1.22
C PHE A 127 18.70 3.81 0.20
N SER A 128 18.68 2.56 0.69
CA SER A 128 18.30 1.41 -0.13
C SER A 128 16.84 1.48 -0.59
N GLY A 129 16.47 0.68 -1.60
CA GLY A 129 15.08 0.59 -2.06
C GLY A 129 14.10 0.24 -0.94
N GLY A 130 14.45 -0.75 -0.11
CA GLY A 130 13.63 -1.14 1.05
C GLY A 130 13.53 -0.05 2.11
N GLN A 131 14.61 0.68 2.39
CA GLN A 131 14.59 1.80 3.32
C GLN A 131 13.70 2.94 2.82
N ARG A 132 13.71 3.26 1.52
CA ARG A 132 12.80 4.23 0.92
C ARG A 132 11.33 3.78 1.04
N GLN A 133 11.06 2.49 0.84
CA GLN A 133 9.71 1.94 1.05
C GLN A 133 9.27 2.03 2.51
N LYS A 134 10.15 1.78 3.48
CA LYS A 134 9.86 1.97 4.92
C LYS A 134 9.48 3.43 5.22
N ILE A 135 10.15 4.43 4.63
CA ILE A 135 9.78 5.85 4.76
C ILE A 135 8.39 6.11 4.16
N ALA A 136 8.11 5.60 2.97
CA ALA A 136 6.81 5.77 2.32
C ALA A 136 5.65 5.13 3.12
N LEU A 137 5.89 3.95 3.68
CA LEU A 137 4.94 3.30 4.59
C LEU A 137 4.76 4.07 5.90
N ALA A 138 5.85 4.61 6.48
CA ALA A 138 5.74 5.46 7.66
C ALA A 138 4.85 6.68 7.39
N ARG A 139 4.92 7.30 6.20
CA ARG A 139 3.97 8.37 5.79
C ARG A 139 2.52 7.89 5.83
N ALA A 140 2.26 6.69 5.28
CA ALA A 140 0.92 6.11 5.27
C ALA A 140 0.41 5.87 6.70
N PHE A 141 1.22 5.30 7.57
CA PHE A 141 0.87 5.11 8.98
C PHE A 141 0.70 6.43 9.73
N TYR A 142 1.54 7.43 9.44
CA TYR A 142 1.47 8.76 10.05
C TYR A 142 0.23 9.55 9.58
N SER A 143 -0.24 9.33 8.36
CA SER A 143 -1.39 10.05 7.81
C SER A 143 -2.65 9.81 8.63
N ASN A 144 -3.51 10.84 8.72
CA ASN A 144 -4.78 10.76 9.43
C ASN A 144 -5.96 10.64 8.46
N VAL A 145 -5.89 9.68 7.55
CA VAL A 145 -6.92 9.43 6.53
C VAL A 145 -7.68 8.14 6.84
N ASN A 146 -8.85 7.99 6.23
CA ASN A 146 -9.71 6.82 6.43
C ASN A 146 -9.33 5.63 5.52
N THR A 147 -8.64 5.89 4.42
CA THR A 147 -8.32 4.85 3.41
C THR A 147 -6.86 4.94 2.98
N LEU A 148 -6.17 3.81 3.05
CA LEU A 148 -4.81 3.63 2.54
C LEU A 148 -4.85 2.81 1.26
N LEU A 149 -4.24 3.33 0.21
CA LEU A 149 -4.03 2.66 -1.07
C LEU A 149 -2.54 2.47 -1.29
N LEU A 150 -2.09 1.21 -1.38
CA LEU A 150 -0.67 0.87 -1.35
C LEU A 150 -0.30 0.06 -2.60
N ASP A 151 0.53 0.63 -3.47
CA ASP A 151 0.98 -0.02 -4.70
C ASP A 151 2.34 -0.70 -4.48
N GLU A 152 2.33 -2.01 -4.26
CA GLU A 152 3.52 -2.85 -4.00
C GLU A 152 4.44 -2.30 -2.89
N PRO A 153 3.89 -1.99 -1.70
CA PRO A 153 4.58 -1.19 -0.69
C PRO A 153 5.79 -1.88 -0.06
N THR A 154 5.97 -3.18 -0.27
CA THR A 154 6.99 -4.03 0.36
C THR A 154 7.87 -4.78 -0.65
N SER A 155 7.79 -4.43 -1.94
CA SER A 155 8.47 -5.20 -3.02
C SER A 155 10.00 -5.25 -2.90
N ALA A 156 10.63 -4.31 -2.20
CA ALA A 156 12.08 -4.26 -1.94
C ALA A 156 12.44 -4.65 -0.50
N MET A 157 11.51 -5.23 0.27
CA MET A 157 11.75 -5.66 1.64
C MET A 157 12.03 -7.17 1.71
N ASP A 158 12.73 -7.57 2.76
CA ASP A 158 12.87 -8.98 3.13
C ASP A 158 11.55 -9.58 3.64
N ASN A 159 11.49 -10.92 3.68
CA ASN A 159 10.26 -11.64 4.03
C ASN A 159 9.75 -11.33 5.45
N ILE A 160 10.66 -11.12 6.41
CA ILE A 160 10.30 -10.87 7.81
C ILE A 160 9.70 -9.48 7.94
N SER A 161 10.41 -8.45 7.45
CA SER A 161 9.92 -7.06 7.44
C SER A 161 8.59 -6.93 6.70
N GLU A 162 8.43 -7.62 5.55
CA GLU A 162 7.16 -7.63 4.80
C GLU A 162 6.03 -8.21 5.64
N PHE A 163 6.22 -9.38 6.28
CA PHE A 163 5.20 -10.02 7.10
C PHE A 163 4.75 -9.12 8.26
N GLU A 164 5.70 -8.50 8.97
CA GLU A 164 5.40 -7.60 10.08
C GLU A 164 4.66 -6.33 9.65
N VAL A 165 5.06 -5.73 8.52
CA VAL A 165 4.35 -4.58 7.95
C VAL A 165 2.91 -4.96 7.57
N PHE A 166 2.69 -6.12 6.94
CA PHE A 166 1.34 -6.57 6.60
C PHE A 166 0.51 -6.89 7.85
N SER A 167 1.10 -7.45 8.90
CA SER A 167 0.43 -7.61 10.20
C SER A 167 -0.03 -6.27 10.76
N ASN A 168 0.86 -5.26 10.76
CA ASN A 168 0.50 -3.91 11.20
C ASN A 168 -0.59 -3.26 10.34
N LEU A 169 -0.64 -3.54 9.03
CA LEU A 169 -1.70 -3.07 8.15
C LEU A 169 -3.05 -3.74 8.43
N LEU A 170 -3.05 -5.03 8.80
CA LEU A 170 -4.26 -5.75 9.20
C LEU A 170 -4.85 -5.18 10.50
N ASP A 171 -4.00 -4.76 11.44
CA ASP A 171 -4.41 -4.19 12.72
C ASP A 171 -4.94 -2.74 12.61
N GLU A 172 -4.77 -2.09 11.45
CA GLU A 172 -5.31 -0.75 11.23
C GLU A 172 -6.86 -0.75 11.25
N LYS A 173 -7.46 0.28 11.88
CA LYS A 173 -8.92 0.47 11.83
C LYS A 173 -9.40 1.05 10.50
N ARG A 174 -8.47 1.56 9.70
CA ARG A 174 -8.72 2.18 8.39
C ARG A 174 -8.95 1.12 7.32
N THR A 175 -9.62 1.52 6.25
CA THR A 175 -9.66 0.70 5.02
C THR A 175 -8.26 0.64 4.42
N VAL A 176 -7.80 -0.57 4.09
CA VAL A 176 -6.51 -0.78 3.44
C VAL A 176 -6.74 -1.55 2.15
N ILE A 177 -6.29 -0.98 1.03
CA ILE A 177 -6.30 -1.64 -0.27
C ILE A 177 -4.87 -1.69 -0.77
N THR A 178 -4.34 -2.88 -1.00
CA THR A 178 -2.95 -3.06 -1.41
C THR A 178 -2.80 -3.92 -2.65
N VAL A 179 -1.91 -3.53 -3.53
CA VAL A 179 -1.39 -4.44 -4.57
C VAL A 179 -0.28 -5.26 -3.95
N ALA A 180 -0.38 -6.57 -4.01
CA ALA A 180 0.60 -7.48 -3.47
C ALA A 180 1.10 -8.48 -4.52
N HIS A 181 2.41 -8.73 -4.49
CA HIS A 181 3.02 -9.77 -5.32
C HIS A 181 3.03 -11.14 -4.64
N ARG A 182 3.09 -11.18 -3.31
CA ARG A 182 3.15 -12.43 -2.54
C ARG A 182 1.79 -12.73 -1.96
N ILE A 183 1.13 -13.76 -2.48
CA ILE A 183 -0.22 -14.14 -2.01
C ILE A 183 -0.16 -14.66 -0.56
N SER A 184 0.96 -15.25 -0.13
CA SER A 184 1.14 -15.72 1.25
C SER A 184 0.98 -14.62 2.30
N THR A 185 1.31 -13.38 1.97
CA THR A 185 1.20 -12.25 2.92
C THR A 185 -0.22 -11.68 3.01
N VAL A 186 -1.06 -11.94 2.02
CA VAL A 186 -2.43 -11.37 1.95
C VAL A 186 -3.53 -12.38 2.21
N ARG A 187 -3.20 -13.61 2.58
CA ARG A 187 -4.20 -14.66 2.85
C ARG A 187 -5.19 -14.30 3.97
N ASN A 188 -4.76 -13.49 4.93
CA ASN A 188 -5.58 -13.06 6.06
C ASN A 188 -6.37 -11.77 5.79
N PHE A 189 -6.38 -11.27 4.56
CA PHE A 189 -7.17 -10.12 4.16
C PHE A 189 -8.65 -10.50 4.06
N ASP A 190 -9.54 -9.53 4.34
CA ASP A 190 -10.99 -9.76 4.31
C ASP A 190 -11.47 -10.09 2.90
N LYS A 191 -10.79 -9.51 1.89
CA LYS A 191 -11.18 -9.64 0.49
C LYS A 191 -9.94 -9.64 -0.42
N ILE A 192 -9.90 -10.56 -1.36
CA ILE A 192 -8.85 -10.63 -2.39
C ILE A 192 -9.51 -10.44 -3.75
N ILE A 193 -9.02 -9.50 -4.53
CA ILE A 193 -9.43 -9.22 -5.90
C ILE A 193 -8.37 -9.82 -6.83
N LEU A 194 -8.74 -10.86 -7.56
CA LEU A 194 -7.86 -11.47 -8.57
C LEU A 194 -8.10 -10.81 -9.91
N MET A 195 -7.02 -10.26 -10.49
CA MET A 195 -7.05 -9.62 -11.80
C MET A 195 -6.22 -10.40 -12.82
N ASP A 196 -6.74 -10.52 -14.04
CA ASP A 196 -6.00 -11.00 -15.20
C ASP A 196 -6.45 -10.24 -16.45
N ASN A 197 -5.51 -9.92 -17.36
CA ASN A 197 -5.77 -9.28 -18.65
C ASN A 197 -6.72 -8.06 -18.61
N GLY A 198 -6.64 -7.24 -17.56
CA GLY A 198 -7.46 -6.03 -17.40
C GLY A 198 -8.86 -6.28 -16.87
N GLU A 199 -9.16 -7.47 -16.38
CA GLU A 199 -10.46 -7.84 -15.84
C GLU A 199 -10.33 -8.37 -14.40
N ILE A 200 -11.41 -8.24 -13.61
CA ILE A 200 -11.54 -8.94 -12.34
C ILE A 200 -12.06 -10.34 -12.63
N VAL A 201 -11.22 -11.35 -12.36
CA VAL A 201 -11.57 -12.77 -12.55
C VAL A 201 -12.46 -13.28 -11.43
N CYS A 202 -12.12 -12.95 -10.20
CA CYS A 202 -12.90 -13.29 -9.01
C CYS A 202 -12.56 -12.39 -7.82
N ILE A 203 -13.49 -12.35 -6.87
CA ILE A 203 -13.35 -11.65 -5.59
C ILE A 203 -13.80 -12.61 -4.49
N GLY A 204 -13.03 -12.77 -3.44
CA GLY A 204 -13.39 -13.64 -2.31
C GLY A 204 -12.31 -13.67 -1.24
N LYS A 205 -12.46 -14.54 -0.27
CA LYS A 205 -11.43 -14.85 0.73
C LYS A 205 -10.41 -15.84 0.15
N HIS A 206 -9.28 -15.97 0.83
CA HIS A 206 -8.23 -16.90 0.41
C HIS A 206 -8.74 -18.33 0.24
N GLU A 207 -9.51 -18.81 1.20
CA GLU A 207 -10.07 -20.16 1.23
C GLU A 207 -10.98 -20.42 0.02
N ASP A 208 -11.86 -19.47 -0.28
CA ASP A 208 -12.78 -19.56 -1.43
C ASP A 208 -12.01 -19.58 -2.76
N LEU A 209 -10.97 -18.72 -2.88
CA LEU A 209 -10.21 -18.59 -4.12
C LEU A 209 -9.27 -19.78 -4.35
N ILE A 210 -8.72 -20.38 -3.30
CA ILE A 210 -7.91 -21.60 -3.38
C ILE A 210 -8.75 -22.79 -3.88
N GLU A 211 -10.00 -22.89 -3.48
CA GLU A 211 -10.89 -23.97 -3.89
C GLU A 211 -11.43 -23.77 -5.31
N ASN A 212 -11.79 -22.55 -5.67
CA ASN A 212 -12.60 -22.28 -6.84
C ASN A 212 -11.86 -21.63 -8.03
N SER A 213 -10.59 -21.18 -7.85
CA SER A 213 -9.83 -20.51 -8.92
C SER A 213 -8.52 -21.22 -9.22
N GLU A 214 -8.41 -21.84 -10.39
CA GLU A 214 -7.18 -22.45 -10.88
C GLU A 214 -6.06 -21.41 -11.05
N LEU A 215 -6.40 -20.23 -11.57
CA LEU A 215 -5.45 -19.13 -11.73
C LEU A 215 -4.89 -18.69 -10.38
N TYR A 216 -5.75 -18.53 -9.36
CA TYR A 216 -5.31 -18.14 -8.03
C TYR A 216 -4.39 -19.20 -7.42
N ARG A 217 -4.76 -20.49 -7.50
CA ARG A 217 -3.91 -21.61 -7.09
C ARG A 217 -2.55 -21.58 -7.75
N SER A 218 -2.53 -21.39 -9.07
CA SER A 218 -1.28 -21.37 -9.83
C SER A 218 -0.34 -20.23 -9.40
N LEU A 219 -0.91 -19.05 -9.09
CA LEU A 219 -0.16 -17.90 -8.59
C LEU A 219 0.34 -18.12 -7.15
N TYR A 220 -0.45 -18.77 -6.31
CA TYR A 220 -0.10 -19.10 -4.94
C TYR A 220 1.07 -20.09 -4.86
N TYR A 221 0.97 -21.24 -5.56
CA TYR A 221 1.98 -22.29 -5.49
C TYR A 221 3.25 -21.98 -6.28
N LYS A 222 3.16 -21.36 -7.46
CA LYS A 222 4.37 -20.95 -8.22
C LYS A 222 5.31 -20.06 -7.41
N LYS A 223 4.78 -19.18 -6.59
CA LYS A 223 5.61 -18.27 -5.77
C LYS A 223 6.17 -18.93 -4.51
N GLN A 224 5.60 -20.03 -4.02
CA GLN A 224 6.18 -20.79 -2.92
C GLN A 224 7.43 -21.57 -3.37
N GLN A 225 7.46 -22.07 -4.60
CA GLN A 225 8.61 -22.79 -5.14
C GLN A 225 9.85 -21.90 -5.37
N PHE A 226 9.66 -20.62 -5.64
CA PHE A 226 10.77 -19.66 -5.86
C PHE A 226 11.15 -18.84 -4.60
N GLY A 227 10.41 -18.94 -3.51
CA GLY A 227 10.67 -18.27 -2.23
C GLY A 227 11.42 -19.14 -1.21
N GLY A 228 11.71 -20.39 -1.53
CA GLY A 228 12.26 -21.40 -0.64
C GLY A 228 13.74 -21.78 -0.88
N THR A 229 14.46 -20.99 -1.66
CA THR A 229 15.91 -21.24 -1.88
C THR A 229 16.70 -19.94 -1.71
N LYS A 230 17.16 -19.67 -0.51
CA LYS A 230 18.55 -19.37 -0.09
C LYS A 230 18.56 -19.07 1.41
#